data_0bce4dc5bed51169276e9be922997628
#
_entry.id   0bce4dc5bed51169276e9be922997628
#
_cell.length_a   1.000
_cell.length_b   1.000
_cell.length_c   1.000
_cell.angle_alpha   90.00
_cell.angle_beta   90.00
_cell.angle_gamma   90.00
#
_symmetry.space_group_name_H-M   'P 1'
#
loop_
_entity.id
_entity.type
_entity.pdbx_description
1 polymer ?
#
loop_
_entity_poly.entity_id
_entity_poly.type
_entity_poly.pdbx_seq_one_letter_code
_entity_poly.pdbx_strand_id
1 'polypeptide(L)'
;MLLTHDTNSPRPYNLGFRVQGVQGLWQDYSSGQFKSGHIYIEGISPKAHQWENPEAYLKQHDHPLWKKYEADAEGAGHGGMDFFVVNAFVECIKRKVPFELDVYDLATWYAITPLSEKSIAENGQMQLIPDFTRGKWKNRKNNFAMNEDY
;
A
#
# COMPACT_ATOMS: atom_id res chain seq x y z
N MET A 1 1.90 -11.35 3.72
CA MET A 1 2.23 -10.44 2.60
C MET A 1 3.28 -11.11 1.73
N LEU A 2 3.12 -11.09 0.42
CA LEU A 2 4.14 -11.50 -0.55
C LEU A 2 4.67 -10.23 -1.21
N LEU A 3 5.98 -10.03 -1.20
CA LEU A 3 6.65 -8.92 -1.88
C LEU A 3 7.56 -9.50 -2.96
N THR A 4 7.39 -9.03 -4.20
CA THR A 4 8.24 -9.40 -5.34
C THR A 4 8.88 -8.14 -5.89
N HIS A 5 10.21 -8.16 -6.05
CA HIS A 5 10.97 -7.09 -6.69
C HIS A 5 11.75 -7.67 -7.86
N ASP A 6 11.38 -7.29 -9.07
CA ASP A 6 12.02 -7.74 -10.31
C ASP A 6 12.27 -6.53 -11.22
N THR A 7 13.54 -6.19 -11.39
CA THR A 7 13.99 -5.08 -12.23
C THR A 7 14.81 -5.53 -13.44
N ASN A 8 15.06 -6.83 -13.56
CA ASN A 8 15.96 -7.39 -14.59
C ASN A 8 15.20 -8.07 -15.74
N SER A 9 13.98 -8.54 -15.48
CA SER A 9 13.21 -9.22 -16.52
C SER A 9 12.56 -8.21 -17.46
N PRO A 10 12.64 -8.39 -18.80
CA PRO A 10 11.98 -7.51 -19.75
C PRO A 10 10.46 -7.67 -19.67
N ARG A 11 9.80 -6.73 -19.04
CA ARG A 11 8.34 -6.67 -18.89
C ARG A 11 7.84 -5.23 -18.77
N PRO A 12 6.57 -4.93 -19.11
CA PRO A 12 5.97 -3.65 -18.78
C PRO A 12 6.01 -3.40 -17.27
N TYR A 13 6.10 -2.12 -16.89
CA TYR A 13 6.01 -1.72 -15.49
C TYR A 13 4.67 -2.16 -14.88
N ASN A 14 4.73 -2.77 -13.73
CA ASN A 14 3.57 -3.23 -12.96
C ASN A 14 3.91 -3.31 -11.49
N LEU A 15 3.13 -2.64 -10.65
CA LEU A 15 3.25 -2.75 -9.19
C LEU A 15 2.71 -4.08 -8.66
N GLY A 16 1.76 -4.69 -9.39
CA GLY A 16 1.24 -6.01 -9.06
C GLY A 16 0.49 -6.08 -7.73
N PHE A 17 -0.09 -4.97 -7.29
CA PHE A 17 -0.89 -4.97 -6.06
C PHE A 17 -2.04 -5.97 -6.13
N ARG A 18 -2.20 -6.73 -5.07
CA ARG A 18 -3.30 -7.66 -4.89
C ARG A 18 -3.76 -7.65 -3.44
N VAL A 19 -5.07 -7.46 -3.25
CA VAL A 19 -5.72 -7.57 -1.95
C VAL A 19 -6.78 -8.65 -2.05
N GLN A 20 -6.64 -9.70 -1.27
CA GLN A 20 -7.57 -10.81 -1.25
C GLN A 20 -8.11 -11.04 0.16
N GLY A 21 -9.43 -10.98 0.29
CA GLY A 21 -10.17 -11.39 1.47
C GLY A 21 -10.85 -12.75 1.28
N VAL A 22 -11.69 -13.11 2.22
CA VAL A 22 -12.45 -14.37 2.18
C VAL A 22 -13.64 -14.32 1.23
N GLN A 23 -14.11 -13.13 0.88
CA GLN A 23 -15.28 -12.92 0.03
C GLN A 23 -14.99 -12.10 -1.23
N GLY A 24 -13.74 -11.74 -1.47
CA GLY A 24 -13.41 -10.94 -2.64
C GLY A 24 -11.93 -10.77 -2.89
N LEU A 25 -11.64 -10.25 -4.04
CA LEU A 25 -10.30 -10.02 -4.55
C LEU A 25 -10.30 -8.76 -5.40
N TRP A 26 -9.36 -7.86 -5.10
CA TRP A 26 -8.98 -6.80 -6.01
C TRP A 26 -7.52 -7.00 -6.45
N GLN A 27 -7.25 -6.74 -7.72
CA GLN A 27 -5.92 -6.84 -8.28
C GLN A 27 -5.64 -5.68 -9.23
N ASP A 28 -4.51 -5.02 -9.02
CA ASP A 28 -3.98 -4.04 -9.94
C ASP A 28 -3.54 -4.72 -11.25
N TYR A 29 -3.92 -4.11 -12.36
CA TYR A 29 -3.58 -4.59 -13.70
C TYR A 29 -3.27 -3.42 -14.60
N SER A 30 -2.03 -3.02 -14.64
CA SER A 30 -1.57 -1.86 -15.44
C SER A 30 -1.77 -2.03 -16.96
N SER A 31 -2.07 -3.23 -17.44
CA SER A 31 -2.30 -3.55 -18.85
C SER A 31 -3.64 -4.24 -19.14
N GLY A 32 -4.54 -4.23 -18.17
CA GLY A 32 -5.82 -4.91 -18.28
C GLY A 32 -6.94 -4.10 -18.97
N GLN A 33 -8.11 -4.70 -19.03
CA GLN A 33 -9.31 -4.11 -19.58
C GLN A 33 -9.76 -2.84 -18.83
N PHE A 34 -9.49 -2.76 -17.53
CA PHE A 34 -9.86 -1.64 -16.67
C PHE A 34 -8.61 -0.97 -16.10
N LYS A 35 -8.53 0.35 -16.21
CA LYS A 35 -7.39 1.14 -15.72
C LYS A 35 -7.20 1.06 -14.19
N SER A 36 -8.31 0.91 -13.46
CA SER A 36 -8.35 0.87 -11.99
C SER A 36 -8.17 -0.54 -11.42
N GLY A 37 -7.71 -1.50 -12.23
CA GLY A 37 -7.59 -2.90 -11.83
C GLY A 37 -8.88 -3.70 -12.06
N HIS A 38 -8.96 -4.84 -11.39
CA HIS A 38 -10.06 -5.80 -11.51
C HIS A 38 -10.55 -6.17 -10.12
N ILE A 39 -11.86 -6.35 -9.97
CA ILE A 39 -12.48 -6.77 -8.72
C ILE A 39 -13.42 -7.95 -8.95
N TYR A 40 -13.52 -8.80 -7.95
CA TYR A 40 -14.56 -9.81 -7.83
C TYR A 40 -14.98 -9.92 -6.37
N ILE A 41 -16.28 -9.85 -6.11
CA ILE A 41 -16.84 -9.98 -4.76
C ILE A 41 -17.93 -11.06 -4.81
N GLU A 42 -17.74 -12.12 -4.06
CA GLU A 42 -18.69 -13.23 -4.01
C GLU A 42 -20.05 -12.76 -3.49
N GLY A 43 -21.11 -13.15 -4.19
CA GLY A 43 -22.48 -12.77 -3.87
C GLY A 43 -22.87 -11.33 -4.27
N ILE A 44 -21.93 -10.52 -4.79
CA ILE A 44 -22.19 -9.15 -5.24
C ILE A 44 -21.86 -8.99 -6.71
N SER A 45 -20.71 -9.49 -7.16
CA SER A 45 -20.32 -9.46 -8.58
C SER A 45 -21.38 -10.17 -9.44
N PRO A 46 -21.82 -9.54 -10.55
CA PRO A 46 -22.99 -9.96 -11.31
C PRO A 46 -22.83 -11.31 -12.01
N LYS A 47 -21.59 -11.73 -12.23
CA LYS A 47 -21.27 -13.01 -12.90
C LYS A 47 -20.18 -13.74 -12.16
N ALA A 48 -20.43 -15.01 -11.86
CA ALA A 48 -19.44 -15.89 -11.27
C ALA A 48 -18.21 -16.04 -12.19
N HIS A 49 -17.02 -16.08 -11.58
CA HIS A 49 -15.73 -16.28 -12.27
C HIS A 49 -15.38 -15.23 -13.34
N GLN A 50 -15.96 -14.04 -13.27
CA GLN A 50 -15.64 -12.94 -14.16
C GLN A 50 -15.20 -11.70 -13.36
N TRP A 51 -14.16 -11.07 -13.84
CA TRP A 51 -13.70 -9.79 -13.33
C TRP A 51 -14.67 -8.67 -13.72
N GLU A 52 -14.85 -7.72 -12.84
CA GLU A 52 -15.60 -6.51 -13.12
C GLU A 52 -14.76 -5.25 -12.89
N ASN A 53 -15.25 -4.13 -13.42
CA ASN A 53 -14.63 -2.83 -13.27
C ASN A 53 -14.81 -2.34 -11.82
N PRO A 54 -13.73 -2.02 -11.08
CA PRO A 54 -13.82 -1.57 -9.71
C PRO A 54 -14.28 -0.11 -9.54
N GLU A 55 -14.41 0.68 -10.60
CA GLU A 55 -14.64 2.12 -10.49
C GLU A 55 -15.88 2.51 -9.67
N ALA A 56 -16.96 1.73 -9.76
CA ALA A 56 -18.16 1.98 -8.98
C ALA A 56 -17.90 1.82 -7.47
N TYR A 57 -17.12 0.80 -7.11
CA TYR A 57 -16.73 0.55 -5.72
C TYR A 57 -15.73 1.59 -5.21
N LEU A 58 -14.73 1.94 -6.00
CA LEU A 58 -13.76 2.98 -5.67
C LEU A 58 -14.48 4.31 -5.41
N LYS A 59 -15.37 4.72 -6.30
CA LYS A 59 -16.14 5.95 -6.14
C LYS A 59 -16.96 5.99 -4.85
N GLN A 60 -17.49 4.85 -4.42
CA GLN A 60 -18.28 4.74 -3.20
C GLN A 60 -17.41 4.65 -1.95
N HIS A 61 -16.34 3.85 -2.00
CA HIS A 61 -15.54 3.44 -0.85
C HIS A 61 -14.13 4.05 -0.81
N ASP A 62 -13.86 5.02 -1.67
CA ASP A 62 -12.56 5.68 -1.70
C ASP A 62 -12.22 6.33 -0.36
N HIS A 63 -10.93 6.40 -0.08
CA HIS A 63 -10.45 6.90 1.20
C HIS A 63 -10.87 8.36 1.43
N PRO A 64 -11.31 8.76 2.64
CA PRO A 64 -11.74 10.13 2.94
C PRO A 64 -10.67 11.18 2.62
N LEU A 65 -9.40 10.91 2.91
CA LEU A 65 -8.29 11.81 2.54
C LEU A 65 -8.21 12.03 1.04
N TRP A 66 -8.38 10.97 0.24
CA TRP A 66 -8.38 11.10 -1.21
C TRP A 66 -9.51 12.00 -1.67
N LYS A 67 -10.74 11.75 -1.23
CA LYS A 67 -11.92 12.58 -1.55
C LYS A 67 -11.73 14.04 -1.16
N LYS A 68 -11.06 14.29 -0.03
CA LYS A 68 -10.81 15.65 0.49
C LYS A 68 -9.79 16.43 -0.33
N TYR A 69 -8.74 15.77 -0.80
CA TYR A 69 -7.57 16.41 -1.39
C TYR A 69 -7.31 16.02 -2.84
N GLU A 70 -8.24 15.37 -3.53
CA GLU A 70 -8.05 14.93 -4.92
C GLU A 70 -7.61 16.07 -5.83
N ALA A 71 -8.26 17.24 -5.72
CA ALA A 71 -7.93 18.41 -6.52
C ALA A 71 -6.54 18.98 -6.20
N ASP A 72 -6.12 18.96 -4.93
CA ASP A 72 -4.81 19.44 -4.51
C ASP A 72 -3.69 18.47 -4.91
N ALA A 73 -4.02 17.18 -4.99
CA ALA A 73 -3.09 16.13 -5.41
C ALA A 73 -2.92 16.05 -6.93
N GLU A 74 -3.81 16.68 -7.71
CA GLU A 74 -3.74 16.67 -9.17
C GLU A 74 -2.41 17.26 -9.66
N GLY A 75 -1.72 16.50 -10.51
CA GLY A 75 -0.41 16.90 -11.03
C GLY A 75 0.79 16.66 -10.10
N ALA A 76 0.57 16.24 -8.85
CA ALA A 76 1.64 15.77 -8.00
C ALA A 76 2.18 14.41 -8.47
N GLY A 77 3.45 14.12 -8.17
CA GLY A 77 4.13 12.90 -8.60
C GLY A 77 3.41 11.61 -8.17
N HIS A 78 3.71 10.52 -8.87
CA HIS A 78 3.16 9.18 -8.62
C HIS A 78 1.62 9.14 -8.57
N GLY A 79 0.95 9.85 -9.47
CA GLY A 79 -0.52 9.89 -9.54
C GLY A 79 -1.18 10.61 -8.36
N GLY A 80 -0.49 11.56 -7.75
CA GLY A 80 -0.97 12.34 -6.62
C GLY A 80 -0.45 11.85 -5.25
N MET A 81 0.15 10.68 -5.16
CA MET A 81 0.61 10.10 -3.88
C MET A 81 1.63 10.97 -3.16
N ASP A 82 2.52 11.64 -3.88
CA ASP A 82 3.56 12.49 -3.30
C ASP A 82 2.97 13.66 -2.51
N PHE A 83 1.83 14.21 -2.96
CA PHE A 83 1.10 15.22 -2.21
C PHE A 83 0.71 14.71 -0.82
N PHE A 84 0.10 13.52 -0.73
CA PHE A 84 -0.38 12.99 0.55
C PHE A 84 0.76 12.74 1.54
N VAL A 85 1.90 12.23 1.07
CA VAL A 85 3.07 12.00 1.93
C VAL A 85 3.60 13.31 2.52
N VAL A 86 3.79 14.33 1.68
CA VAL A 86 4.29 15.63 2.12
C VAL A 86 3.27 16.35 2.99
N ASN A 87 2.01 16.35 2.59
CA ASN A 87 0.93 17.01 3.33
C ASN A 87 0.72 16.40 4.71
N ALA A 88 0.79 15.07 4.85
CA ALA A 88 0.72 14.40 6.14
C ALA A 88 1.78 14.91 7.11
N PHE A 89 3.03 15.03 6.65
CA PHE A 89 4.12 15.55 7.46
C PHE A 89 3.89 17.01 7.87
N VAL A 90 3.49 17.87 6.91
CA VAL A 90 3.20 19.28 7.15
C VAL A 90 2.07 19.46 8.16
N GLU A 91 0.99 18.71 8.03
CA GLU A 91 -0.16 18.78 8.94
C GLU A 91 0.21 18.30 10.36
N CYS A 92 1.02 17.27 10.49
CA CYS A 92 1.54 16.87 11.80
C CYS A 92 2.36 17.98 12.48
N ILE A 93 3.22 18.68 11.72
CA ILE A 93 3.98 19.81 12.25
C ILE A 93 3.05 20.95 12.68
N LYS A 94 2.08 21.34 11.85
CA LYS A 94 1.11 22.41 12.18
C LYS A 94 0.32 22.09 13.45
N ARG A 95 -0.11 20.86 13.59
CA ARG A 95 -0.90 20.38 14.73
C ARG A 95 -0.05 20.04 15.96
N LYS A 96 1.28 20.04 15.82
CA LYS A 96 2.24 19.66 16.87
C LYS A 96 2.01 18.24 17.40
N VAL A 97 1.66 17.33 16.51
CA VAL A 97 1.51 15.91 16.81
C VAL A 97 2.65 15.11 16.19
N PRO A 98 3.03 13.98 16.77
CA PRO A 98 4.03 13.09 16.15
C PRO A 98 3.57 12.62 14.77
N PHE A 99 4.51 12.48 13.85
CA PHE A 99 4.25 11.83 12.58
C PHE A 99 4.08 10.31 12.80
N GLU A 100 3.05 9.74 12.20
CA GLU A 100 2.63 8.36 12.46
C GLU A 100 3.62 7.31 11.96
N LEU A 101 4.38 7.63 10.92
CA LEU A 101 5.47 6.80 10.44
C LEU A 101 6.77 7.24 11.11
N ASP A 102 7.30 6.41 11.98
CA ASP A 102 8.49 6.73 12.75
C ASP A 102 9.77 6.06 12.21
N VAL A 103 10.88 6.33 12.84
CA VAL A 103 12.18 5.75 12.47
C VAL A 103 12.20 4.22 12.57
N TYR A 104 11.37 3.61 13.38
CA TYR A 104 11.30 2.16 13.53
C TYR A 104 10.55 1.51 12.35
N ASP A 105 9.53 2.17 11.80
CA ASP A 105 8.90 1.75 10.54
C ASP A 105 9.93 1.79 9.42
N LEU A 106 10.66 2.90 9.30
CA LEU A 106 11.70 3.06 8.30
C LEU A 106 12.77 1.97 8.43
N ALA A 107 13.28 1.74 9.65
CA ALA A 107 14.28 0.70 9.89
C ALA A 107 13.77 -0.69 9.50
N THR A 108 12.50 -0.99 9.78
CA THR A 108 11.88 -2.27 9.42
C THR A 108 11.78 -2.43 7.90
N TRP A 109 11.38 -1.40 7.18
CA TRP A 109 11.29 -1.44 5.71
C TRP A 109 12.67 -1.61 5.06
N TYR A 110 13.66 -0.87 5.53
CA TYR A 110 15.02 -0.98 4.98
C TYR A 110 15.74 -2.26 5.35
N ALA A 111 15.32 -2.95 6.42
CA ALA A 111 15.90 -4.25 6.78
C ALA A 111 15.61 -5.35 5.75
N ILE A 112 14.58 -5.20 4.92
CA ILE A 112 14.20 -6.20 3.92
C ILE A 112 15.35 -6.44 2.93
N THR A 113 16.01 -5.40 2.44
CA THR A 113 17.10 -5.53 1.46
C THR A 113 18.27 -6.35 1.98
N PRO A 114 18.95 -5.98 3.08
CA PRO A 114 20.10 -6.76 3.56
C PRO A 114 19.71 -8.16 4.06
N LEU A 115 18.50 -8.34 4.57
CA LEU A 115 18.03 -9.67 4.95
C LEU A 115 17.72 -10.55 3.73
N SER A 116 17.25 -9.97 2.63
CA SER A 116 17.07 -10.67 1.37
C SER A 116 18.41 -11.11 0.76
N GLU A 117 19.41 -10.22 0.75
CA GLU A 117 20.77 -10.56 0.31
C GLU A 117 21.35 -11.69 1.13
N LYS A 118 21.21 -11.62 2.46
CA LYS A 118 21.67 -12.69 3.36
C LYS A 118 20.95 -14.01 3.09
N SER A 119 19.62 -13.97 2.90
CA SER A 119 18.84 -15.17 2.55
C SER A 119 19.35 -15.82 1.28
N ILE A 120 19.62 -15.03 0.23
CA ILE A 120 20.16 -15.52 -1.05
C ILE A 120 21.53 -16.16 -0.84
N ALA A 121 22.44 -15.51 -0.09
CA ALA A 121 23.77 -16.04 0.22
C ALA A 121 23.73 -17.36 1.01
N GLU A 122 22.67 -17.57 1.79
CA GLU A 122 22.43 -18.76 2.60
C GLU A 122 21.44 -19.75 1.96
N ASN A 123 21.38 -19.80 0.61
CA ASN A 123 20.55 -20.73 -0.15
C ASN A 123 19.03 -20.64 0.14
N GLY A 124 18.51 -19.44 0.36
CA GLY A 124 17.11 -19.20 0.62
C GLY A 124 16.69 -19.41 2.09
N GLN A 125 17.65 -19.41 3.00
CA GLN A 125 17.36 -19.58 4.41
C GLN A 125 16.49 -18.41 4.93
N MET A 126 15.47 -18.74 5.72
CA MET A 126 14.61 -17.78 6.37
C MET A 126 15.41 -16.84 7.29
N GLN A 127 15.22 -15.54 7.12
CA GLN A 127 15.82 -14.51 7.96
C GLN A 127 14.77 -13.88 8.86
N LEU A 128 15.14 -13.61 10.10
CA LEU A 128 14.28 -12.91 11.06
C LEU A 128 14.49 -11.42 10.95
N ILE A 129 13.39 -10.66 10.84
CA ILE A 129 13.43 -9.19 10.91
C ILE A 129 13.71 -8.80 12.38
N PRO A 130 14.75 -7.99 12.64
CA PRO A 130 15.03 -7.50 13.99
C PRO A 130 13.87 -6.68 14.56
N ASP A 131 13.58 -6.87 15.83
CA ASP A 131 12.64 -5.98 16.52
C ASP A 131 13.35 -4.69 16.98
N PHE A 132 13.31 -3.67 16.12
CA PHE A 132 13.91 -2.36 16.39
C PHE A 132 13.22 -1.62 17.55
N THR A 133 11.96 -1.96 17.85
CA THR A 133 11.16 -1.32 18.91
C THR A 133 11.35 -1.93 20.28
N ARG A 134 12.05 -3.05 20.39
CA ARG A 134 12.20 -3.85 21.64
C ARG A 134 10.84 -4.20 22.24
N GLY A 135 9.93 -4.68 21.42
CA GLY A 135 8.57 -5.10 21.80
C GLY A 135 7.53 -4.00 21.90
N LYS A 136 7.89 -2.73 21.76
CA LYS A 136 6.94 -1.60 21.89
C LYS A 136 5.87 -1.60 20.80
N TRP A 137 6.14 -2.16 19.63
CA TRP A 137 5.17 -2.28 18.53
C TRP A 137 3.88 -2.98 18.94
N LYS A 138 3.92 -3.88 19.91
CA LYS A 138 2.76 -4.65 20.39
C LYS A 138 1.67 -3.76 21.00
N ASN A 139 2.07 -2.61 21.55
CA ASN A 139 1.17 -1.66 22.19
C ASN A 139 0.91 -0.41 21.32
N ARG A 140 1.48 -0.37 20.13
CA ARG A 140 1.28 0.74 19.20
C ARG A 140 -0.11 0.66 18.59
N LYS A 141 -0.86 1.75 18.67
CA LYS A 141 -2.13 1.87 17.97
C LYS A 141 -1.86 2.21 16.51
N ASN A 142 -2.57 1.58 15.61
CA ASN A 142 -2.58 1.98 14.21
C ASN A 142 -3.59 3.12 14.07
N ASN A 143 -3.11 4.31 13.84
CA ASN A 143 -3.89 5.52 13.65
C ASN A 143 -3.48 6.28 12.37
N PHE A 144 -2.58 5.71 11.57
CA PHE A 144 -2.15 6.32 10.32
C PHE A 144 -3.29 6.27 9.29
N ALA A 145 -3.68 7.47 8.81
CA ALA A 145 -4.66 7.64 7.74
C ALA A 145 -5.94 6.81 7.93
N MET A 146 -6.49 6.78 9.15
CA MET A 146 -7.69 6.01 9.46
C MET A 146 -8.99 6.75 9.14
N ASN A 147 -8.90 8.06 8.90
CA ASN A 147 -10.02 8.94 8.61
C ASN A 147 -9.57 10.08 7.67
N GLU A 148 -10.30 11.19 7.63
CA GLU A 148 -9.98 12.39 6.86
C GLU A 148 -8.88 13.28 7.47
N ASP A 149 -8.41 12.95 8.67
CA ASP A 149 -7.26 13.55 9.34
C ASP A 149 -6.06 12.61 9.22
N TYR A 150 -4.86 13.18 9.15
CA TYR A 150 -3.63 12.37 9.17
C TYR A 150 -3.32 11.89 10.57
#